data_0d0ea7dba13c0ca2c70dd181c5a627a5
#
_entry.id   0d0ea7dba13c0ca2c70dd181c5a627a5
#
_cell.length_a   1.000
_cell.length_b   1.000
_cell.length_c   1.000
_cell.angle_alpha   90.00
_cell.angle_beta   90.00
_cell.angle_gamma   90.00
#
_symmetry.space_group_name_H-M   'P 1'
#
loop_
_entity.id
_entity.type
_entity.pdbx_description
1 polymer ?
#
loop_
_entity_poly.entity_id
_entity_poly.type
_entity_poly.pdbx_seq_one_letter_code
_entity_poly.pdbx_strand_id
1 'polypeptide(L)'
;MCTAATYKTKDFYFGRTLDYEFSYGDQIVITPRNYSFHFRHVGDMEHHYAIIGMAHVAEDYPLYYDAMNEKGVAMAGLNFVGNAAYSEVQSNVENIAQFEFISWILSQCASLVEVRELLDRINIVNTCLLYTSPSPR
;
A
#
# COMPACT_ATOMS: atom_id res chain seq x y z
N MET A 1 15.06 -10.07 -7.23
CA MET A 1 15.26 -8.79 -6.48
C MET A 1 14.49 -7.69 -7.21
N CYS A 2 13.58 -7.01 -6.52
CA CYS A 2 12.78 -5.94 -7.13
C CYS A 2 13.62 -4.66 -7.32
N THR A 3 13.38 -3.93 -8.40
CA THR A 3 14.03 -2.64 -8.70
C THR A 3 12.95 -1.63 -9.09
N ALA A 4 13.07 -0.40 -8.63
CA ALA A 4 12.25 0.72 -9.08
C ALA A 4 13.12 1.82 -9.67
N ALA A 5 12.60 2.50 -10.68
CA ALA A 5 13.31 3.59 -11.33
C ALA A 5 12.34 4.69 -11.77
N THR A 6 12.85 5.90 -11.81
CA THR A 6 12.18 7.05 -12.40
C THR A 6 12.97 7.56 -13.60
N TYR A 7 12.26 8.03 -14.60
CA TYR A 7 12.86 8.63 -15.79
C TYR A 7 12.07 9.87 -16.19
N LYS A 8 12.76 11.00 -16.31
CA LYS A 8 12.16 12.28 -16.68
C LYS A 8 12.66 12.74 -18.03
N THR A 9 11.70 13.00 -18.94
CA THR A 9 11.93 13.68 -20.23
C THR A 9 11.02 14.91 -20.29
N LYS A 10 10.24 15.05 -21.36
CA LYS A 10 9.06 15.92 -21.39
C LYS A 10 8.00 15.44 -20.40
N ASP A 11 7.85 14.14 -20.28
CA ASP A 11 6.96 13.47 -19.34
C ASP A 11 7.78 12.78 -18.23
N PHE A 12 7.11 12.40 -17.15
CA PHE A 12 7.70 11.68 -16.03
C PHE A 12 7.21 10.24 -16.04
N TYR A 13 8.16 9.31 -15.94
CA TYR A 13 7.90 7.87 -15.91
C TYR A 13 8.37 7.28 -14.61
N PHE A 14 7.55 6.41 -14.04
CA PHE A 14 7.88 5.58 -12.91
C PHE A 14 7.64 4.12 -13.28
N GLY A 15 8.58 3.26 -12.98
CA GLY A 15 8.48 1.83 -13.28
C GLY A 15 9.20 0.99 -12.25
N ARG A 16 8.78 -0.28 -12.18
CA ARG A 16 9.41 -1.26 -11.29
C ARG A 16 9.42 -2.64 -11.92
N THR A 17 10.32 -3.50 -11.48
CA THR A 17 10.31 -4.94 -11.75
C THR A 17 9.72 -5.68 -10.56
N LEU A 18 8.74 -6.55 -10.79
CA LEU A 18 8.16 -7.42 -9.78
C LEU A 18 8.79 -8.81 -9.91
N ASP A 19 9.83 -9.06 -9.13
CA ASP A 19 10.61 -10.28 -9.19
C ASP A 19 10.18 -11.24 -8.07
N TYR A 20 9.24 -12.12 -8.39
CA TYR A 20 8.84 -13.25 -7.56
C TYR A 20 9.11 -14.57 -8.27
N GLU A 21 9.33 -15.63 -7.50
CA GLU A 21 9.56 -16.98 -8.03
C GLU A 21 8.29 -17.59 -8.65
N PHE A 22 7.11 -17.10 -8.23
CA PHE A 22 5.81 -17.53 -8.74
C PHE A 22 4.79 -16.40 -8.61
N SER A 23 3.71 -16.46 -9.41
CA SER A 23 2.60 -15.51 -9.31
C SER A 23 1.62 -15.92 -8.21
N TYR A 24 1.16 -14.93 -7.47
CA TYR A 24 0.07 -15.07 -6.49
C TYR A 24 -1.31 -14.76 -7.09
N GLY A 25 -1.42 -14.73 -8.42
CA GLY A 25 -2.63 -14.29 -9.11
C GLY A 25 -2.69 -12.79 -9.24
N ASP A 26 -1.55 -12.18 -9.60
CA ASP A 26 -1.39 -10.74 -9.75
C ASP A 26 -2.26 -10.23 -10.88
N GLN A 27 -2.93 -9.11 -10.67
CA GLN A 27 -3.80 -8.49 -11.64
C GLN A 27 -3.76 -6.97 -11.55
N ILE A 28 -4.14 -6.30 -12.63
CA ILE A 28 -4.34 -4.85 -12.61
C ILE A 28 -5.68 -4.58 -11.95
N VAL A 29 -5.65 -3.81 -10.87
CA VAL A 29 -6.82 -3.48 -10.07
C VAL A 29 -7.06 -1.97 -10.08
N ILE A 30 -8.31 -1.58 -10.26
CA ILE A 30 -8.77 -0.21 -10.11
C ILE A 30 -9.66 -0.14 -8.87
N THR A 31 -9.27 0.69 -7.91
CA THR A 31 -10.08 1.01 -6.74
C THR A 31 -10.74 2.36 -6.96
N PRO A 32 -12.06 2.43 -7.17
CA PRO A 32 -12.76 3.69 -7.41
C PRO A 32 -12.86 4.53 -6.14
N ARG A 33 -13.12 5.83 -6.26
CA ARG A 33 -13.14 6.81 -5.15
C ARG A 33 -14.09 6.47 -4.00
N ASN A 34 -15.10 5.66 -4.25
CA ASN A 34 -16.13 5.26 -3.29
C ASN A 34 -16.03 3.79 -2.86
N TYR A 35 -14.91 3.15 -3.14
CA TYR A 35 -14.60 1.85 -2.56
C TYR A 35 -14.30 2.04 -1.08
N SER A 36 -14.91 1.26 -0.19
CA SER A 36 -14.65 1.36 1.24
C SER A 36 -13.43 0.53 1.62
N PHE A 37 -12.34 1.21 2.01
CA PHE A 37 -11.21 0.54 2.62
C PHE A 37 -11.46 0.28 4.10
N HIS A 38 -11.20 -0.93 4.55
CA HIS A 38 -11.25 -1.34 5.96
C HIS A 38 -9.84 -1.57 6.47
N PHE A 39 -9.20 -0.51 6.99
CA PHE A 39 -7.85 -0.58 7.54
C PHE A 39 -7.84 -1.17 8.96
N ARG A 40 -6.87 -2.02 9.24
CA ARG A 40 -6.80 -2.81 10.49
C ARG A 40 -6.76 -1.99 11.76
N HIS A 41 -6.07 -0.86 11.75
CA HIS A 41 -5.80 -0.07 12.94
C HIS A 41 -6.44 1.32 12.93
N VAL A 42 -6.78 1.84 11.77
CA VAL A 42 -7.30 3.21 11.61
C VAL A 42 -8.75 3.28 11.19
N GLY A 43 -9.39 2.10 10.97
CA GLY A 43 -10.81 2.02 10.64
C GLY A 43 -11.11 2.21 9.15
N ASP A 44 -12.33 2.65 8.88
CA ASP A 44 -12.87 2.69 7.54
C ASP A 44 -12.60 4.01 6.83
N MET A 45 -12.34 3.94 5.52
CA MET A 45 -12.19 5.09 4.65
C MET A 45 -13.11 4.92 3.43
N GLU A 46 -14.24 5.63 3.45
CA GLU A 46 -15.29 5.52 2.42
C GLU A 46 -15.05 6.41 1.20
N HIS A 47 -14.22 7.44 1.34
CA HIS A 47 -13.90 8.39 0.28
C HIS A 47 -12.41 8.62 0.20
N HIS A 48 -11.85 8.40 -0.98
CA HIS A 48 -10.43 8.51 -1.24
C HIS A 48 -10.16 8.80 -2.72
N TYR A 49 -8.91 9.05 -3.09
CA TYR A 49 -8.52 9.13 -4.49
C TYR A 49 -8.63 7.75 -5.16
N ALA A 50 -9.06 7.74 -6.42
CA ALA A 50 -9.03 6.51 -7.21
C ALA A 50 -7.59 6.04 -7.39
N ILE A 51 -7.40 4.72 -7.31
CA ILE A 51 -6.08 4.07 -7.37
C ILE A 51 -6.11 3.02 -8.47
N ILE A 52 -5.03 2.94 -9.23
CA ILE A 52 -4.77 1.86 -10.19
C ILE A 52 -3.39 1.27 -9.94
N GLY A 53 -3.27 -0.05 -9.97
CA GLY A 53 -1.98 -0.69 -9.76
C GLY A 53 -2.00 -2.20 -9.93
N MET A 54 -0.84 -2.81 -9.77
CA MET A 54 -0.71 -4.26 -9.70
C MET A 54 -0.97 -4.73 -8.27
N ALA A 55 -1.90 -5.65 -8.11
CA ALA A 55 -2.29 -6.16 -6.80
C ALA A 55 -2.62 -7.65 -6.81
N HIS A 56 -2.49 -8.26 -5.64
CA HIS A 56 -3.21 -9.49 -5.31
C HIS A 56 -4.51 -9.10 -4.62
N VAL A 57 -5.64 -9.67 -5.05
CA VAL A 57 -6.95 -9.43 -4.42
C VAL A 57 -7.27 -10.58 -3.49
N ALA A 58 -7.38 -10.29 -2.21
CA ALA A 58 -7.76 -11.26 -1.17
C ALA A 58 -9.06 -10.79 -0.50
N GLU A 59 -10.12 -11.61 -0.59
CA GLU A 59 -11.43 -11.29 0.02
C GLU A 59 -11.93 -9.88 -0.34
N ASP A 60 -11.88 -9.55 -1.63
CA ASP A 60 -12.21 -8.23 -2.20
C ASP A 60 -11.29 -7.08 -1.79
N TYR A 61 -10.23 -7.32 -1.00
CA TYR A 61 -9.26 -6.33 -0.61
C TYR A 61 -8.04 -6.32 -1.54
N PRO A 62 -7.67 -5.17 -2.15
CA PRO A 62 -6.52 -5.06 -3.03
C PRO A 62 -5.22 -4.90 -2.23
N LEU A 63 -4.36 -5.89 -2.28
CA LEU A 63 -3.00 -5.85 -1.74
C LEU A 63 -2.06 -5.37 -2.84
N TYR A 64 -1.86 -4.06 -2.92
CA TYR A 64 -1.04 -3.45 -3.96
C TYR A 64 0.45 -3.74 -3.78
N TYR A 65 1.09 -4.19 -4.86
CA TYR A 65 2.56 -4.25 -4.96
C TYR A 65 3.15 -2.92 -5.43
N ASP A 66 2.45 -2.27 -6.34
CA ASP A 66 2.69 -0.91 -6.83
C ASP A 66 1.37 -0.32 -7.30
N ALA A 67 1.26 0.98 -7.19
CA ALA A 67 0.07 1.67 -7.65
C ALA A 67 0.34 3.17 -7.87
N MET A 68 -0.62 3.80 -8.52
CA MET A 68 -0.68 5.24 -8.70
C MET A 68 -2.10 5.71 -8.42
N ASN A 69 -2.22 6.86 -7.78
CA ASN A 69 -3.53 7.49 -7.62
C ASN A 69 -3.83 8.49 -8.75
N GLU A 70 -5.07 8.93 -8.83
CA GLU A 70 -5.54 9.89 -9.83
C GLU A 70 -4.88 11.28 -9.76
N LYS A 71 -4.14 11.58 -8.68
CA LYS A 71 -3.36 12.81 -8.51
C LYS A 71 -1.93 12.69 -9.05
N GLY A 72 -1.54 11.49 -9.50
CA GLY A 72 -0.21 11.22 -10.06
C GLY A 72 0.85 10.85 -9.03
N VAL A 73 0.48 10.63 -7.77
CA VAL A 73 1.39 10.04 -6.79
C VAL A 73 1.48 8.55 -7.06
N ALA A 74 2.70 8.05 -7.26
CA ALA A 74 2.98 6.65 -7.51
C ALA A 74 3.89 6.06 -6.41
N MET A 75 3.67 4.79 -6.08
CA MET A 75 4.39 4.08 -5.05
C MET A 75 4.62 2.62 -5.44
N ALA A 76 5.77 2.07 -5.09
CA ALA A 76 6.07 0.65 -5.25
C ALA A 76 6.65 0.05 -3.98
N GLY A 77 6.14 -1.10 -3.59
CA GLY A 77 6.72 -1.95 -2.55
C GLY A 77 7.90 -2.74 -3.11
N LEU A 78 9.06 -2.62 -2.50
CA LEU A 78 10.22 -3.42 -2.84
C LEU A 78 10.51 -4.39 -1.68
N ASN A 79 10.50 -5.68 -1.98
CA ASN A 79 10.83 -6.68 -0.96
C ASN A 79 12.33 -6.69 -0.71
N PHE A 80 12.73 -6.35 0.51
CA PHE A 80 14.12 -6.35 0.95
C PHE A 80 14.25 -7.20 2.22
N VAL A 81 14.33 -8.49 2.00
CA VAL A 81 14.32 -9.51 3.06
C VAL A 81 15.40 -9.24 4.12
N GLY A 82 14.98 -9.25 5.39
CA GLY A 82 15.85 -9.06 6.54
C GLY A 82 16.24 -7.61 6.86
N ASN A 83 15.78 -6.63 6.07
CA ASN A 83 16.08 -5.21 6.29
C ASN A 83 14.87 -4.37 6.68
N ALA A 84 13.65 -4.87 6.48
CA ALA A 84 12.46 -4.20 6.95
C ALA A 84 12.32 -4.38 8.47
N ALA A 85 12.23 -3.26 9.18
CA ALA A 85 11.95 -3.24 10.61
C ALA A 85 10.58 -2.56 10.82
N TYR A 86 9.70 -3.24 11.53
CA TYR A 86 8.37 -2.72 11.87
C TYR A 86 8.27 -2.58 13.38
N SER A 87 7.52 -1.57 13.81
CA SER A 87 7.32 -1.28 15.22
C SER A 87 6.11 -2.04 15.79
N GLU A 88 6.04 -2.14 17.10
CA GLU A 88 4.82 -2.50 17.81
C GLU A 88 3.78 -1.36 17.71
N VAL A 89 2.52 -1.69 17.97
CA VAL A 89 1.43 -0.70 18.03
C VAL A 89 1.74 0.34 19.09
N GLN A 90 1.64 1.61 18.71
CA GLN A 90 1.90 2.75 19.59
C GLN A 90 0.61 3.54 19.86
N SER A 91 0.48 4.11 21.06
CA SER A 91 -0.59 5.05 21.37
C SER A 91 -0.27 6.44 20.81
N ASN A 92 -1.33 7.20 20.43
CA ASN A 92 -1.25 8.59 19.95
C ASN A 92 -0.58 8.78 18.56
N VAL A 93 -0.45 7.72 17.78
CA VAL A 93 -0.04 7.77 16.38
C VAL A 93 -0.96 6.89 15.54
N GLU A 94 -1.05 7.17 14.25
CA GLU A 94 -1.79 6.32 13.31
C GLU A 94 -0.97 5.06 13.01
N ASN A 95 -1.43 3.92 13.49
CA ASN A 95 -0.78 2.63 13.21
C ASN A 95 -1.30 2.07 11.88
N ILE A 96 -0.41 1.72 10.98
CA ILE A 96 -0.76 1.21 9.65
C ILE A 96 -0.12 -0.16 9.47
N ALA A 97 -0.91 -1.15 9.10
CA ALA A 97 -0.35 -2.46 8.75
C ALA A 97 0.55 -2.35 7.51
N GLN A 98 1.67 -3.04 7.51
CA GLN A 98 2.68 -2.92 6.45
C GLN A 98 2.12 -3.19 5.04
N PHE A 99 1.16 -4.10 4.91
CA PHE A 99 0.52 -4.44 3.63
C PHE A 99 -0.56 -3.44 3.19
N GLU A 100 -1.00 -2.55 4.07
CA GLU A 100 -1.97 -1.48 3.80
C GLU A 100 -1.30 -0.16 3.42
N PHE A 101 0.01 -0.07 3.57
CA PHE A 101 0.75 1.18 3.48
C PHE A 101 0.59 1.89 2.12
N ILE A 102 0.64 1.14 1.00
CA ILE A 102 0.45 1.71 -0.34
C ILE A 102 -0.96 2.27 -0.48
N SER A 103 -1.97 1.48 -0.11
CA SER A 103 -3.38 1.92 -0.16
C SER A 103 -3.61 3.14 0.73
N TRP A 104 -3.06 3.15 1.94
CA TRP A 104 -3.20 4.24 2.89
C TRP A 104 -2.63 5.55 2.37
N ILE A 105 -1.41 5.54 1.85
CA ILE A 105 -0.76 6.74 1.30
C ILE A 105 -1.51 7.24 0.06
N LEU A 106 -1.76 6.37 -0.91
CA LEU A 106 -2.35 6.76 -2.19
C LEU A 106 -3.82 7.18 -2.08
N SER A 107 -4.51 6.75 -1.04
CA SER A 107 -5.89 7.14 -0.78
C SER A 107 -6.05 8.63 -0.45
N GLN A 108 -5.04 9.28 0.12
CA GLN A 108 -5.20 10.59 0.72
C GLN A 108 -4.16 11.64 0.28
N CYS A 109 -3.03 11.25 -0.28
CA CYS A 109 -1.97 12.18 -0.66
C CYS A 109 -2.06 12.56 -2.15
N ALA A 110 -2.12 13.85 -2.44
CA ALA A 110 -2.10 14.40 -3.80
C ALA A 110 -0.68 14.80 -4.26
N SER A 111 0.30 14.81 -3.36
CA SER A 111 1.67 15.23 -3.64
C SER A 111 2.69 14.54 -2.74
N LEU A 112 3.97 14.57 -3.13
CA LEU A 112 5.05 14.06 -2.28
C LEU A 112 5.26 14.89 -1.01
N VAL A 113 4.81 16.14 -0.99
CA VAL A 113 4.86 16.98 0.22
C VAL A 113 3.89 16.42 1.24
N GLU A 114 2.64 16.17 0.85
CA GLU A 114 1.62 15.55 1.70
C GLU A 114 2.03 14.14 2.17
N VAL A 115 2.68 13.36 1.30
CA VAL A 115 3.23 12.06 1.71
C VAL A 115 4.24 12.22 2.85
N ARG A 116 5.18 13.18 2.76
CA ARG A 116 6.16 13.41 3.83
C ARG A 116 5.51 13.85 5.14
N GLU A 117 4.56 14.76 5.08
CA GLU A 117 3.79 15.22 6.25
C GLU A 117 2.99 14.07 6.90
N LEU A 118 2.44 13.18 6.08
CA LEU A 118 1.72 12.01 6.57
C LEU A 118 2.67 11.01 7.25
N LEU A 119 3.85 10.78 6.67
CA LEU A 119 4.85 9.86 7.23
C LEU A 119 5.35 10.27 8.63
N ASP A 120 5.33 11.55 8.94
CA ASP A 120 5.72 12.06 10.27
C ASP A 120 4.70 11.71 11.38
N ARG A 121 3.49 11.25 11.00
CA ARG A 121 2.37 10.96 11.91
C ARG A 121 2.03 9.50 12.05
N ILE A 122 2.61 8.63 11.23
CA ILE A 122 2.26 7.22 11.18
C ILE A 122 3.32 6.33 11.82
N ASN A 123 2.87 5.17 12.24
CA ASN A 123 3.71 4.06 12.69
C ASN A 123 3.38 2.82 11.86
N ILE A 124 4.37 2.25 11.17
CA ILE A 124 4.16 1.03 10.39
C ILE A 124 4.37 -0.16 11.31
N VAL A 125 3.33 -0.98 11.45
CA VAL A 125 3.31 -2.11 12.37
C VAL A 125 3.35 -3.44 11.62
N ASN A 126 3.96 -4.43 12.27
CA ASN A 126 3.96 -5.81 11.78
C ASN A 126 2.64 -6.49 12.13
N THR A 127 1.72 -6.49 11.20
CA THR A 127 0.39 -7.11 11.35
C THR A 127 0.32 -8.36 10.50
N CYS A 128 -0.18 -9.46 11.05
CA CYS A 128 -0.39 -10.69 10.29
C CYS A 128 -1.43 -10.46 9.20
N LEU A 129 -1.09 -10.79 7.96
CA LEU A 129 -1.99 -10.68 6.82
C LEU A 129 -3.14 -11.70 6.90
N LEU A 130 -2.84 -12.90 7.41
CA LEU A 130 -3.83 -13.94 7.55
C LEU A 130 -4.73 -13.66 8.76
N TYR A 131 -6.04 -13.58 8.52
CA TYR A 131 -7.03 -13.79 9.55
C TYR A 131 -6.93 -15.26 9.97
N THR A 132 -6.18 -15.54 11.00
CA THR A 132 -6.46 -16.76 11.75
C THR A 132 -7.72 -16.47 12.57
N SER A 133 -8.89 -16.77 12.00
CA SER A 133 -10.04 -17.11 12.86
C SER A 133 -9.54 -18.12 13.87
N PRO A 134 -9.77 -17.93 15.19
CA PRO A 134 -9.48 -18.98 16.12
C PRO A 134 -10.30 -20.19 15.65
N SER A 135 -9.60 -21.25 15.26
CA SER A 135 -10.24 -22.51 14.92
C SER A 135 -11.16 -22.86 16.09
N PRO A 136 -12.46 -23.14 15.88
CA PRO A 136 -13.28 -23.60 16.95
C PRO A 136 -12.67 -24.92 17.46
N ARG A 137 -12.32 -24.93 18.72
CA ARG A 137 -11.86 -26.15 19.42
C ARG A 137 -13.00 -27.09 19.63
#